data_2e3cb5a841d7b2a607bbca395dc00aae
#
_entry.id   2e3cb5a841d7b2a607bbca395dc00aae
#
_cell.length_a   1.000
_cell.length_b   1.000
_cell.length_c   1.000
_cell.angle_alpha   90.00
_cell.angle_beta   90.00
_cell.angle_gamma   90.00
#
_symmetry.space_group_name_H-M   'P 1'
#
loop_
_entity.id
_entity.type
_entity.pdbx_description
1 polymer ?
#
loop_
_entity_poly.entity_id
_entity_poly.type
_entity_poly.pdbx_seq_one_letter_code
_entity_poly.pdbx_strand_id
1 'polypeptide(L)'
;MSLRSRITEDPYYRFKSAFEIAVAADLGVRIDVNQASVDDWLRLPGISIHQARQLVALSQAGVAFYAISDLAAALNMPLSRLQWLAPVLSFQYYDRSSALPSIAIDRATADELVQIPQISAELAAEIIAEREQGGKFTDLVNLQQRLKLSGESIGQLMHYLQF
;
A
#
# COMPACT_ATOMS: atom_id res chain seq x y z
N MET A 1 2.73 -13.88 -34.62
CA MET A 1 2.98 -13.94 -33.19
C MET A 1 1.74 -14.50 -32.50
N SER A 2 1.89 -15.53 -31.71
CA SER A 2 0.75 -16.14 -31.00
C SER A 2 0.22 -15.23 -29.90
N LEU A 3 -1.05 -15.46 -29.48
CA LEU A 3 -1.62 -14.74 -28.35
C LEU A 3 -0.78 -14.93 -27.07
N ARG A 4 -0.29 -16.14 -26.82
CA ARG A 4 0.56 -16.45 -25.66
C ARG A 4 1.84 -15.62 -25.68
N SER A 5 2.51 -15.53 -26.84
CA SER A 5 3.72 -14.71 -26.97
C SER A 5 3.45 -13.23 -26.69
N ARG A 6 2.36 -12.69 -27.23
CA ARG A 6 1.97 -11.28 -26.99
C ARG A 6 1.74 -10.99 -25.51
N ILE A 7 1.05 -11.90 -24.82
CA ILE A 7 0.78 -11.73 -23.38
C ILE A 7 2.06 -11.82 -22.56
N THR A 8 2.99 -12.69 -22.95
CA THR A 8 4.25 -12.92 -22.22
C THR A 8 5.26 -11.82 -22.44
N GLU A 9 5.33 -11.29 -23.67
CA GLU A 9 6.35 -10.32 -24.07
C GLU A 9 5.95 -8.87 -23.73
N ASP A 10 4.64 -8.59 -23.62
CA ASP A 10 4.14 -7.26 -23.33
C ASP A 10 3.51 -7.20 -21.92
N PRO A 11 4.21 -6.63 -20.94
CA PRO A 11 3.70 -6.51 -19.58
C PRO A 11 2.47 -5.60 -19.48
N TYR A 12 2.20 -4.79 -20.49
CA TYR A 12 1.04 -3.89 -20.55
C TYR A 12 -0.04 -4.38 -21.51
N TYR A 13 0.03 -5.64 -21.94
CA TYR A 13 -0.96 -6.22 -22.85
C TYR A 13 -2.37 -6.04 -22.30
N ARG A 14 -3.24 -5.43 -23.11
CA ARG A 14 -4.64 -5.21 -22.76
C ARG A 14 -5.48 -6.38 -23.26
N PHE A 15 -6.08 -7.09 -22.32
CA PHE A 15 -6.96 -8.22 -22.61
C PHE A 15 -8.27 -7.73 -23.25
N LYS A 16 -8.77 -8.47 -24.23
CA LYS A 16 -9.95 -8.07 -25.00
C LYS A 16 -11.16 -8.95 -24.76
N SER A 17 -10.98 -10.10 -24.10
CA SER A 17 -12.05 -11.08 -23.93
C SER A 17 -11.80 -11.99 -22.72
N ALA A 18 -12.84 -12.69 -22.30
CA ALA A 18 -12.75 -13.71 -21.26
C ALA A 18 -11.79 -14.85 -21.65
N PHE A 19 -11.70 -15.16 -22.95
CA PHE A 19 -10.76 -16.15 -23.45
C PHE A 19 -9.29 -15.70 -23.21
N GLU A 20 -8.98 -14.44 -23.49
CA GLU A 20 -7.64 -13.90 -23.25
C GLU A 20 -7.29 -13.85 -21.77
N ILE A 21 -8.26 -13.56 -20.92
CA ILE A 21 -8.12 -13.63 -19.44
C ILE A 21 -7.78 -15.06 -19.01
N ALA A 22 -8.50 -16.07 -19.54
CA ALA A 22 -8.22 -17.47 -19.22
C ALA A 22 -6.81 -17.89 -19.68
N VAL A 23 -6.40 -17.50 -20.89
CA VAL A 23 -5.04 -17.75 -21.38
C VAL A 23 -3.97 -17.09 -20.53
N ALA A 24 -4.21 -15.84 -20.12
CA ALA A 24 -3.30 -15.13 -19.24
C ALA A 24 -3.17 -15.82 -17.87
N ALA A 25 -4.28 -16.28 -17.31
CA ALA A 25 -4.30 -17.03 -16.06
C ALA A 25 -3.50 -18.33 -16.16
N ASP A 26 -3.65 -19.08 -17.27
CA ASP A 26 -2.88 -20.29 -17.56
C ASP A 26 -1.38 -20.02 -17.67
N LEU A 27 -1.01 -18.84 -18.16
CA LEU A 27 0.38 -18.39 -18.23
C LEU A 27 0.93 -17.90 -16.89
N GLY A 28 0.13 -17.91 -15.84
CA GLY A 28 0.53 -17.45 -14.52
C GLY A 28 0.45 -15.95 -14.30
N VAL A 29 -0.17 -15.20 -15.23
CA VAL A 29 -0.37 -13.76 -15.06
C VAL A 29 -1.31 -13.51 -13.89
N ARG A 30 -0.87 -12.68 -12.95
CA ARG A 30 -1.66 -12.24 -11.80
C ARG A 30 -1.47 -10.75 -11.60
N ILE A 31 -2.57 -10.05 -11.39
CA ILE A 31 -2.58 -8.63 -11.01
C ILE A 31 -2.91 -8.58 -9.52
N ASP A 32 -1.96 -8.07 -8.74
CA ASP A 32 -2.19 -7.88 -7.32
C ASP A 32 -3.07 -6.64 -7.10
N VAL A 33 -4.30 -6.89 -6.68
CA VAL A 33 -5.35 -5.87 -6.54
C VAL A 33 -4.93 -4.74 -5.59
N ASN A 34 -4.22 -5.07 -4.51
CA ASN A 34 -3.82 -4.10 -3.50
C ASN A 34 -2.56 -3.30 -3.85
N GLN A 35 -1.86 -3.67 -4.93
CA GLN A 35 -0.68 -2.96 -5.44
C GLN A 35 -0.78 -2.51 -6.89
N ALA A 36 -1.88 -2.84 -7.57
CA ALA A 36 -2.06 -2.54 -8.97
C ALA A 36 -2.00 -1.03 -9.24
N SER A 37 -1.28 -0.68 -10.30
CA SER A 37 -1.26 0.67 -10.86
C SER A 37 -2.48 0.92 -11.75
N VAL A 38 -2.67 2.16 -12.18
CA VAL A 38 -3.71 2.49 -13.18
C VAL A 38 -3.50 1.67 -14.46
N ASP A 39 -2.25 1.53 -14.92
CA ASP A 39 -1.94 0.77 -16.13
C ASP A 39 -2.25 -0.72 -15.97
N ASP A 40 -2.04 -1.29 -14.79
CA ASP A 40 -2.42 -2.67 -14.49
C ASP A 40 -3.93 -2.88 -14.61
N TRP A 41 -4.72 -1.96 -14.05
CA TRP A 41 -6.17 -2.01 -14.15
C TRP A 41 -6.68 -1.87 -15.58
N LEU A 42 -6.02 -1.03 -16.40
CA LEU A 42 -6.38 -0.80 -17.80
C LEU A 42 -6.08 -2.00 -18.70
N ARG A 43 -5.35 -2.99 -18.24
CA ARG A 43 -5.18 -4.26 -18.94
C ARG A 43 -6.47 -5.09 -18.97
N LEU A 44 -7.39 -4.82 -18.03
CA LEU A 44 -8.62 -5.57 -17.86
C LEU A 44 -9.75 -4.98 -18.71
N PRO A 45 -10.46 -5.81 -19.50
CA PRO A 45 -11.59 -5.32 -20.27
C PRO A 45 -12.72 -4.83 -19.36
N GLY A 46 -13.36 -3.73 -19.76
CA GLY A 46 -14.47 -3.15 -19.02
C GLY A 46 -14.10 -2.26 -17.85
N ILE A 47 -12.82 -2.11 -17.54
CA ILE A 47 -12.35 -1.15 -16.53
C ILE A 47 -11.97 0.16 -17.23
N SER A 48 -12.69 1.24 -16.90
CA SER A 48 -12.41 2.58 -17.43
C SER A 48 -11.25 3.24 -16.68
N ILE A 49 -10.69 4.30 -17.28
CA ILE A 49 -9.65 5.12 -16.63
C ILE A 49 -10.12 5.69 -15.28
N HIS A 50 -11.38 6.12 -15.20
CA HIS A 50 -11.96 6.63 -13.95
C HIS A 50 -12.03 5.55 -12.87
N GLN A 51 -12.46 4.36 -13.24
CA GLN A 51 -12.54 3.20 -12.32
C GLN A 51 -11.14 2.79 -11.87
N ALA A 52 -10.17 2.72 -12.78
CA ALA A 52 -8.78 2.41 -12.44
C ALA A 52 -8.20 3.42 -11.44
N ARG A 53 -8.38 4.70 -11.68
CA ARG A 53 -7.93 5.76 -10.76
C ARG A 53 -8.63 5.69 -9.41
N GLN A 54 -9.92 5.40 -9.39
CA GLN A 54 -10.68 5.24 -8.15
C GLN A 54 -10.14 4.09 -7.30
N LEU A 55 -9.87 2.93 -7.91
CA LEU A 55 -9.31 1.77 -7.20
C LEU A 55 -7.90 2.06 -6.65
N VAL A 56 -7.06 2.71 -7.44
CA VAL A 56 -5.71 3.10 -6.99
C VAL A 56 -5.78 4.11 -5.85
N ALA A 57 -6.66 5.10 -5.94
CA ALA A 57 -6.85 6.09 -4.88
C ALA A 57 -7.31 5.45 -3.56
N LEU A 58 -8.25 4.51 -3.61
CA LEU A 58 -8.71 3.77 -2.44
C LEU A 58 -7.57 2.95 -1.83
N SER A 59 -6.82 2.22 -2.64
CA SER A 59 -5.67 1.44 -2.19
C SER A 59 -4.60 2.33 -1.54
N GLN A 60 -4.30 3.48 -2.13
CA GLN A 60 -3.35 4.45 -1.56
C GLN A 60 -3.85 5.08 -0.26
N ALA A 61 -5.17 5.23 -0.12
CA ALA A 61 -5.81 5.70 1.12
C ALA A 61 -5.84 4.64 2.24
N GLY A 62 -5.34 3.44 2.00
CA GLY A 62 -5.27 2.36 2.97
C GLY A 62 -6.41 1.35 2.92
N VAL A 63 -7.31 1.46 1.94
CA VAL A 63 -8.35 0.45 1.73
C VAL A 63 -7.72 -0.83 1.21
N ALA A 64 -7.96 -1.96 1.87
CA ALA A 64 -7.55 -3.27 1.44
C ALA A 64 -8.74 -4.01 0.81
N PHE A 65 -8.49 -4.64 -0.33
CA PHE A 65 -9.46 -5.48 -1.01
C PHE A 65 -9.12 -6.95 -0.74
N TYR A 66 -10.09 -7.71 -0.24
CA TYR A 66 -9.90 -9.12 0.13
C TYR A 66 -10.55 -10.08 -0.86
N ALA A 67 -11.55 -9.60 -1.60
CA ALA A 67 -12.31 -10.40 -2.54
C ALA A 67 -12.81 -9.53 -3.70
N ILE A 68 -13.22 -10.21 -4.78
CA ILE A 68 -13.79 -9.52 -5.95
C ILE A 68 -15.07 -8.74 -5.63
N SER A 69 -15.81 -9.18 -4.61
CA SER A 69 -16.97 -8.45 -4.10
C SER A 69 -16.64 -7.06 -3.56
N ASP A 70 -15.45 -6.89 -3.00
CA ASP A 70 -14.98 -5.59 -2.52
C ASP A 70 -14.75 -4.61 -3.69
N LEU A 71 -14.22 -5.11 -4.81
CA LEU A 71 -14.08 -4.33 -6.04
C LEU A 71 -15.43 -3.93 -6.61
N ALA A 72 -16.37 -4.86 -6.64
CA ALA A 72 -17.73 -4.60 -7.11
C ALA A 72 -18.40 -3.50 -6.28
N ALA A 73 -18.26 -3.56 -4.96
CA ALA A 73 -18.78 -2.53 -4.05
C ALA A 73 -18.10 -1.17 -4.28
N ALA A 74 -16.78 -1.16 -4.40
CA ALA A 74 -16.00 0.07 -4.62
C ALA A 74 -16.36 0.77 -5.93
N LEU A 75 -16.63 0.00 -6.98
CA LEU A 75 -16.99 0.51 -8.31
C LEU A 75 -18.50 0.67 -8.52
N ASN A 76 -19.29 0.33 -7.51
CA ASN A 76 -20.77 0.32 -7.61
C ASN A 76 -21.26 -0.47 -8.83
N MET A 77 -20.70 -1.65 -9.01
CA MET A 77 -20.98 -2.55 -10.13
C MET A 77 -21.55 -3.88 -9.63
N PRO A 78 -22.40 -4.56 -10.45
CA PRO A 78 -22.78 -5.93 -10.13
C PRO A 78 -21.58 -6.87 -10.13
N LEU A 79 -21.52 -7.79 -9.17
CA LEU A 79 -20.45 -8.79 -9.07
C LEU A 79 -20.29 -9.60 -10.37
N SER A 80 -21.39 -9.89 -11.06
CA SER A 80 -21.41 -10.62 -12.33
C SER A 80 -20.57 -9.96 -13.44
N ARG A 81 -20.38 -8.66 -13.39
CA ARG A 81 -19.53 -7.93 -14.35
C ARG A 81 -18.04 -8.07 -14.11
N LEU A 82 -17.65 -8.40 -12.88
CA LEU A 82 -16.23 -8.50 -12.49
C LEU A 82 -15.77 -9.94 -12.26
N GLN A 83 -16.71 -10.85 -11.99
CA GLN A 83 -16.40 -12.21 -11.56
C GLN A 83 -15.54 -12.99 -12.57
N TRP A 84 -15.70 -12.75 -13.86
CA TRP A 84 -14.91 -13.39 -14.91
C TRP A 84 -13.47 -12.90 -15.00
N LEU A 85 -13.13 -11.79 -14.32
CA LEU A 85 -11.75 -11.29 -14.19
C LEU A 85 -10.98 -12.00 -13.07
N ALA A 86 -11.66 -12.70 -12.17
CA ALA A 86 -11.06 -13.34 -11.00
C ALA A 86 -9.83 -14.22 -11.29
N PRO A 87 -9.73 -14.97 -12.40
CA PRO A 87 -8.58 -15.82 -12.67
C PRO A 87 -7.24 -15.10 -12.74
N VAL A 88 -7.20 -13.81 -13.12
CA VAL A 88 -5.97 -13.01 -13.22
C VAL A 88 -5.79 -12.07 -12.04
N LEU A 89 -6.72 -12.05 -11.07
CA LEU A 89 -6.64 -11.20 -9.90
C LEU A 89 -6.07 -11.97 -8.71
N SER A 90 -5.22 -11.29 -7.96
CA SER A 90 -4.65 -11.77 -6.71
C SER A 90 -5.01 -10.80 -5.58
N PHE A 91 -5.55 -11.33 -4.49
CA PHE A 91 -5.95 -10.55 -3.32
C PHE A 91 -4.97 -10.85 -2.18
N GLN A 92 -3.80 -10.24 -2.22
CA GLN A 92 -2.82 -10.34 -1.16
C GLN A 92 -3.02 -9.20 -0.17
N TYR A 93 -3.09 -9.56 1.10
CA TYR A 93 -3.16 -8.58 2.17
C TYR A 93 -1.76 -8.15 2.57
N TYR A 94 -1.51 -6.87 2.40
CA TYR A 94 -0.31 -6.22 2.91
C TYR A 94 -0.68 -5.48 4.18
N ASP A 95 -0.35 -6.07 5.32
CA ASP A 95 -0.48 -5.36 6.59
C ASP A 95 0.56 -4.23 6.62
N ARG A 96 0.12 -3.04 6.24
CA ARG A 96 0.97 -1.85 6.26
C ARG A 96 1.37 -1.47 7.68
N SER A 97 0.64 -1.93 8.69
CA SER A 97 1.01 -1.74 10.08
C SER A 97 2.15 -2.68 10.51
N SER A 98 2.29 -3.83 9.86
CA SER A 98 3.40 -4.77 10.09
C SER A 98 4.58 -4.58 9.13
N ALA A 99 4.38 -3.93 7.98
CA ALA A 99 5.45 -3.61 7.03
C ALA A 99 6.29 -2.41 7.47
N LEU A 100 5.75 -1.57 8.35
CA LEU A 100 6.48 -0.48 8.99
C LEU A 100 6.83 -0.94 10.39
N PRO A 101 8.13 -1.11 10.71
CA PRO A 101 8.51 -1.46 12.07
C PRO A 101 7.97 -0.37 13.00
N SER A 102 6.99 -0.73 13.80
CA SER A 102 6.51 0.12 14.86
C SER A 102 7.56 0.10 15.95
N ILE A 103 8.25 1.23 16.13
CA ILE A 103 9.35 1.36 17.06
C ILE A 103 8.82 1.96 18.37
N ALA A 104 9.05 1.26 19.48
CA ALA A 104 8.77 1.79 20.81
C ALA A 104 9.77 2.91 21.13
N ILE A 105 9.32 4.16 21.06
CA ILE A 105 10.19 5.34 21.21
C ILE A 105 10.90 5.38 22.57
N ASP A 106 10.31 4.80 23.61
CA ASP A 106 10.86 4.76 24.95
C ASP A 106 12.03 3.78 25.12
N ARG A 107 12.20 2.85 24.20
CA ARG A 107 13.18 1.76 24.28
C ARG A 107 14.14 1.72 23.10
N ALA A 108 13.81 2.38 22.00
CA ALA A 108 14.57 2.32 20.78
C ALA A 108 16.00 2.86 20.96
N THR A 109 16.93 2.20 20.30
CA THR A 109 18.32 2.69 20.16
C THR A 109 18.41 3.75 19.08
N ALA A 110 19.52 4.50 19.05
CA ALA A 110 19.77 5.48 17.98
C ALA A 110 19.75 4.81 16.59
N ASP A 111 20.33 3.61 16.47
CA ASP A 111 20.38 2.87 15.21
C ASP A 111 18.98 2.43 14.74
N GLU A 112 18.10 2.05 15.65
CA GLU A 112 16.71 1.74 15.33
C GLU A 112 15.92 2.97 14.90
N LEU A 113 16.12 4.10 15.59
CA LEU A 113 15.43 5.35 15.27
C LEU A 113 15.81 5.89 13.89
N VAL A 114 17.09 5.82 13.50
CA VAL A 114 17.53 6.30 12.18
C VAL A 114 17.05 5.43 11.02
N GLN A 115 16.54 4.23 11.26
CA GLN A 115 15.89 3.43 10.23
C GLN A 115 14.56 4.04 9.77
N ILE A 116 13.95 4.91 10.57
CA ILE A 116 12.78 5.68 10.16
C ILE A 116 13.24 6.80 9.21
N PRO A 117 12.68 6.88 7.98
CA PRO A 117 13.20 7.79 6.95
C PRO A 117 13.22 9.28 7.35
N GLN A 118 12.33 9.69 8.26
CA GLN A 118 12.18 11.08 8.71
C GLN A 118 13.03 11.40 9.95
N ILE A 119 13.70 10.41 10.53
CA ILE A 119 14.57 10.63 11.70
C ILE A 119 16.02 10.65 11.26
N SER A 120 16.65 11.83 11.36
CA SER A 120 18.09 11.98 11.21
C SER A 120 18.84 11.48 12.43
N ALA A 121 20.15 11.28 12.31
CA ALA A 121 21.01 10.93 13.44
C ALA A 121 20.95 11.99 14.56
N GLU A 122 20.83 13.27 14.19
CA GLU A 122 20.69 14.38 15.14
C GLU A 122 19.38 14.30 15.92
N LEU A 123 18.27 14.07 15.22
CA LEU A 123 16.94 13.92 15.83
C LEU A 123 16.88 12.68 16.72
N ALA A 124 17.48 11.57 16.31
CA ALA A 124 17.59 10.36 17.15
C ALA A 124 18.32 10.64 18.46
N ALA A 125 19.42 11.38 18.40
CA ALA A 125 20.17 11.80 19.60
C ALA A 125 19.34 12.71 20.51
N GLU A 126 18.59 13.65 19.94
CA GLU A 126 17.69 14.53 20.70
C GLU A 126 16.55 13.73 21.39
N ILE A 127 15.97 12.76 20.70
CA ILE A 127 14.94 11.88 21.26
C ILE A 127 15.48 11.14 22.49
N ILE A 128 16.66 10.56 22.38
CA ILE A 128 17.30 9.82 23.47
C ILE A 128 17.65 10.75 24.63
N ALA A 129 18.21 11.91 24.37
CA ALA A 129 18.56 12.89 25.40
C ALA A 129 17.32 13.38 26.14
N GLU A 130 16.25 13.72 25.44
CA GLU A 130 14.98 14.13 26.05
C GLU A 130 14.33 13.00 26.86
N ARG A 131 14.38 11.78 26.38
CA ARG A 131 13.90 10.61 27.10
C ARG A 131 14.63 10.38 28.41
N GLU A 132 15.94 10.55 28.42
CA GLU A 132 16.77 10.39 29.61
C GLU A 132 16.58 11.51 30.64
N GLN A 133 16.35 12.73 30.19
CA GLN A 133 16.16 13.89 31.05
C GLN A 133 14.73 14.05 31.56
N GLY A 134 13.76 13.89 30.67
CA GLY A 134 12.36 14.16 30.93
C GLY A 134 11.47 12.94 31.11
N GLY A 135 12.02 11.73 31.09
CA GLY A 135 11.27 10.48 31.17
C GLY A 135 10.59 10.11 29.85
N LYS A 136 9.75 9.08 29.92
CA LYS A 136 9.04 8.53 28.76
C LYS A 136 8.15 9.55 28.06
N PHE A 137 8.02 9.39 26.75
CA PHE A 137 7.00 10.12 25.98
C PHE A 137 5.64 9.45 26.17
N THR A 138 4.63 10.25 26.46
CA THR A 138 3.27 9.73 26.74
C THR A 138 2.44 9.57 25.47
N ASP A 139 2.64 10.45 24.50
CA ASP A 139 1.91 10.48 23.24
C ASP A 139 2.64 11.37 22.19
N LEU A 140 2.07 11.45 21.00
CA LEU A 140 2.61 12.28 19.91
C LEU A 140 2.66 13.77 20.25
N VAL A 141 1.69 14.28 20.96
CA VAL A 141 1.62 15.70 21.37
C VAL A 141 2.75 16.02 22.35
N ASN A 142 3.00 15.16 23.30
CA ASN A 142 4.10 15.27 24.26
C ASN A 142 5.47 15.26 23.53
N LEU A 143 5.65 14.33 22.59
CA LEU A 143 6.84 14.25 21.74
C LEU A 143 7.03 15.55 20.93
N GLN A 144 5.98 16.05 20.29
CA GLN A 144 6.00 17.27 19.50
C GLN A 144 6.42 18.48 20.33
N GLN A 145 5.85 18.64 21.50
CA GLN A 145 6.11 19.77 22.39
C GLN A 145 7.55 19.76 22.93
N ARG A 146 8.03 18.58 23.33
CA ARG A 146 9.36 18.42 23.94
C ARG A 146 10.47 18.61 22.92
N LEU A 147 10.29 18.11 21.68
CA LEU A 147 11.28 18.22 20.61
C LEU A 147 11.02 19.38 19.65
N LYS A 148 9.95 20.15 19.87
CA LYS A 148 9.57 21.29 19.01
C LYS A 148 9.41 20.91 17.53
N LEU A 149 8.81 19.75 17.26
CA LEU A 149 8.61 19.25 15.91
C LEU A 149 7.44 19.96 15.23
N SER A 150 7.51 20.08 13.89
CA SER A 150 6.39 20.57 13.10
C SER A 150 5.25 19.56 13.05
N GLY A 151 4.02 20.03 12.78
CA GLY A 151 2.87 19.16 12.58
C GLY A 151 3.05 18.20 11.40
N GLU A 152 3.76 18.63 10.36
CA GLU A 152 4.10 17.77 9.22
C GLU A 152 5.03 16.63 9.63
N SER A 153 6.09 16.93 10.37
CA SER A 153 7.02 15.90 10.88
C SER A 153 6.31 14.88 11.76
N ILE A 154 5.44 15.33 12.66
CA ILE A 154 4.63 14.45 13.52
C ILE A 154 3.69 13.59 12.68
N GLY A 155 3.03 14.15 11.66
CA GLY A 155 2.17 13.40 10.75
C GLY A 155 2.89 12.28 10.01
N GLN A 156 4.15 12.48 9.68
CA GLN A 156 4.99 11.45 9.06
C GLN A 156 5.46 10.38 10.04
N LEU A 157 5.76 10.77 11.29
CA LEU A 157 6.28 9.86 12.32
C LEU A 157 5.21 9.01 12.99
N MET A 158 3.95 9.45 13.02
CA MET A 158 2.86 8.78 13.73
C MET A 158 2.65 7.31 13.31
N HIS A 159 3.02 6.98 12.08
CA HIS A 159 2.87 5.62 11.55
C HIS A 159 3.97 4.65 11.99
N TYR A 160 5.06 5.17 12.54
CA TYR A 160 6.26 4.38 12.89
C TYR A 160 6.50 4.25 14.38
N LEU A 161 5.85 5.08 15.20
CA LEU A 161 6.13 5.18 16.63
C LEU A 161 5.04 4.56 17.49
N GLN A 162 5.47 3.89 18.55
CA GLN A 162 4.62 3.43 19.65
C GLN A 162 5.07 4.10 20.96
N PHE A 163 4.08 4.38 21.82
CA PHE A 163 4.27 5.00 23.14
C PHE A 163 3.96 4.03 24.26
#